data_535ba5220afd44ba48b4f4e84c3bc96f
#
_entry.id   535ba5220afd44ba48b4f4e84c3bc96f
#
_cell.length_a   1.000
_cell.length_b   1.000
_cell.length_c   1.000
_cell.angle_alpha   90.00
_cell.angle_beta   90.00
_cell.angle_gamma   90.00
#
_symmetry.space_group_name_H-M   'P 1'
#
loop_
_entity.id
_entity.type
_entity.pdbx_description
1 polymer ?
#
loop_
_entity_poly.entity_id
_entity_poly.type
_entity_poly.pdbx_seq_one_letter_code
_entity_poly.pdbx_strand_id
1 'polypeptide(L)'
;MKHKRLLSIVLSAAMLIGSAALPQSEFAQSTDIVATAASVNTATSGKCGDELNWTLKKGVLTISGKGKMTDYNSYNESPFYGRTDITSVVIKKGVTSIGDRAFANCQKIKSISIADSVKSIGYCSFIRCCGIPKITLPDSITSIGKMCFANCYALKSITLSNSLKRIEDLSFIDCTKLNDLVIPYGVTQIGWGVFQVCSSLSNVKIPPTVQSIDSYAFFNCNKLNDVTVPSSVRVFNSYCLGFKNDENGNIVTNKRFTIYGNKGSRADTYAMHWCFRFVERNTVIPKSTRYSGNDRAQTAAVISSGMYKTADTVIIATGFDFHDALAAVPLASAYDAPLLLADRDNLSKTTLNEIKRLKAKNVIVVASSAAKDPNGNDAAIKKIVYSQLSGYNVTKLTGNTYYETAKKVAEALGKKTRSPESLFITTDKGYADTLTASPIAAIKNSPILYVDPKAKLANSTTAYLKKVKASVKNVYIIGGVNAVSKDVETSVLNILGKNSATRFAGNDRYETCVKINNHFKGTLAGNSVCVAKGYNFPDALAGGVFAAKHKAPLFLADKLDDKATISKKQSDYLYAKNPSKLYIFGGETAVPAALVKTISRACV
;
A
#
# COMPACT_ATOMS: atom_id res chain seq x y z
N MET A 1 27.35 -23.91 28.52
CA MET A 1 27.83 -22.85 29.42
C MET A 1 27.54 -21.41 28.92
N LYS A 2 27.67 -21.11 27.64
CA LYS A 2 27.38 -19.73 27.11
C LYS A 2 25.91 -19.27 27.26
N HIS A 3 24.93 -20.16 27.20
CA HIS A 3 23.50 -19.78 27.37
C HIS A 3 23.13 -19.46 28.84
N LYS A 4 23.79 -20.04 29.81
CA LYS A 4 23.51 -19.73 31.23
C LYS A 4 23.97 -18.31 31.63
N ARG A 5 25.05 -17.80 31.01
CA ARG A 5 25.55 -16.43 31.30
C ARG A 5 24.69 -15.33 30.67
N LEU A 6 24.10 -15.58 29.47
CA LEU A 6 23.17 -14.61 28.88
C LEU A 6 21.85 -14.50 29.69
N LEU A 7 21.35 -15.62 30.22
CA LEU A 7 20.13 -15.61 31.04
C LEU A 7 20.33 -14.84 32.36
N SER A 8 21.51 -14.94 32.99
CA SER A 8 21.82 -14.19 34.20
C SER A 8 21.99 -12.69 33.97
N ILE A 9 22.48 -12.27 32.79
CA ILE A 9 22.66 -10.85 32.44
C ILE A 9 21.30 -10.18 32.19
N VAL A 10 20.36 -10.85 31.54
CA VAL A 10 19.00 -10.31 31.34
C VAL A 10 18.24 -10.22 32.68
N LEU A 11 18.40 -11.18 33.56
CA LEU A 11 17.83 -11.12 34.92
C LEU A 11 18.47 -10.04 35.79
N SER A 12 19.82 -9.88 35.75
CA SER A 12 20.49 -8.87 36.54
C SER A 12 20.25 -7.44 36.08
N ALA A 13 20.07 -7.20 34.75
CA ALA A 13 19.67 -5.88 34.23
C ALA A 13 18.27 -5.47 34.66
N ALA A 14 17.34 -6.42 34.80
CA ALA A 14 15.99 -6.16 35.31
C ALA A 14 15.96 -5.88 36.83
N MET A 15 16.92 -6.41 37.60
CA MET A 15 17.00 -6.20 39.05
C MET A 15 17.73 -4.92 39.47
N LEU A 16 18.53 -4.30 38.59
CA LEU A 16 19.35 -3.11 38.91
C LEU A 16 18.68 -1.78 38.66
N ILE A 17 17.44 -1.76 38.09
CA ILE A 17 16.74 -0.52 37.77
C ILE A 17 15.74 -0.23 38.88
N GLY A 18 16.12 0.70 39.76
CA GLY A 18 15.36 1.12 40.92
C GLY A 18 13.95 1.66 40.61
N SER A 19 13.06 1.29 41.50
CA SER A 19 11.83 1.96 41.94
C SER A 19 10.79 2.41 40.89
N ALA A 20 10.29 1.47 40.11
CA ALA A 20 8.86 1.35 39.75
C ALA A 20 8.62 -0.14 39.46
N ALA A 21 8.61 -0.92 40.53
CA ALA A 21 8.62 -2.38 40.46
C ALA A 21 7.29 -2.89 39.89
N LEU A 22 7.39 -3.71 38.85
CA LEU A 22 6.43 -4.81 38.74
C LEU A 22 6.46 -5.59 40.05
N PRO A 23 5.32 -6.14 40.51
CA PRO A 23 5.35 -7.07 41.63
C PRO A 23 6.35 -8.19 41.31
N GLN A 24 7.35 -8.38 42.14
CA GLN A 24 8.40 -9.43 42.00
C GLN A 24 7.79 -10.82 41.75
N SER A 25 6.53 -11.03 42.13
CA SER A 25 5.75 -12.24 41.90
C SER A 25 5.52 -12.59 40.42
N GLU A 26 5.36 -11.61 39.49
CA GLU A 26 5.11 -11.92 38.06
C GLU A 26 6.40 -12.29 37.32
N PHE A 27 7.55 -11.73 37.72
CA PHE A 27 8.86 -12.09 37.14
C PHE A 27 9.39 -13.41 37.68
N ALA A 28 9.18 -13.70 38.98
CA ALA A 28 9.56 -14.98 39.59
C ALA A 28 8.82 -16.14 38.96
N GLN A 29 7.52 -15.99 38.64
CA GLN A 29 6.75 -17.03 37.95
C GLN A 29 7.25 -17.30 36.51
N SER A 30 7.89 -16.33 35.84
CA SER A 30 8.48 -16.57 34.51
C SER A 30 9.81 -17.32 34.57
N THR A 31 10.52 -17.31 35.74
CA THR A 31 11.79 -18.03 35.95
C THR A 31 11.61 -19.49 36.37
N ASP A 32 10.47 -19.85 36.95
CA ASP A 32 10.13 -21.24 37.34
C ASP A 32 9.85 -22.16 36.12
N ILE A 33 9.96 -21.63 34.89
CA ILE A 33 9.95 -22.44 33.65
C ILE A 33 11.23 -23.27 33.49
N VAL A 34 12.20 -23.16 34.41
CA VAL A 34 13.46 -23.91 34.36
C VAL A 34 13.36 -25.17 35.21
N ALA A 35 13.16 -26.30 34.50
CA ALA A 35 13.51 -27.64 34.91
C ALA A 35 12.73 -28.30 36.06
N THR A 36 11.48 -28.60 35.83
CA THR A 36 11.00 -29.95 36.20
C THR A 36 10.84 -30.72 34.90
N ALA A 37 11.40 -31.91 34.79
CA ALA A 37 11.09 -32.85 33.72
C ALA A 37 9.64 -33.22 33.87
N ALA A 38 8.74 -32.44 33.21
CA ALA A 38 7.35 -32.75 33.16
C ALA A 38 7.21 -34.13 32.48
N SER A 39 6.49 -35.02 33.06
CA SER A 39 6.12 -36.26 32.40
C SER A 39 5.57 -35.91 31.01
N VAL A 40 6.18 -36.43 29.95
CA VAL A 40 5.80 -36.11 28.58
C VAL A 40 4.36 -36.60 28.40
N ASN A 41 3.41 -35.68 28.24
CA ASN A 41 2.03 -36.06 27.97
C ASN A 41 1.96 -36.76 26.61
N THR A 42 1.70 -38.05 26.57
CA THR A 42 1.63 -38.88 25.35
C THR A 42 0.22 -38.98 24.77
N ALA A 43 -0.77 -38.40 25.44
CA ALA A 43 -2.15 -38.44 24.95
C ALA A 43 -2.26 -37.83 23.53
N THR A 44 -3.08 -38.46 22.70
CA THR A 44 -3.35 -38.04 21.32
C THR A 44 -4.72 -37.38 21.15
N SER A 45 -5.52 -37.33 22.22
CA SER A 45 -6.81 -36.64 22.27
C SER A 45 -7.21 -36.33 23.71
N GLY A 46 -8.16 -35.41 23.89
CA GLY A 46 -8.69 -35.02 25.19
C GLY A 46 -9.57 -33.78 25.12
N LYS A 47 -9.90 -33.23 26.30
CA LYS A 47 -10.62 -31.98 26.47
C LYS A 47 -9.64 -30.83 26.76
N CYS A 48 -10.02 -29.61 26.34
CA CYS A 48 -9.29 -28.37 26.64
C CYS A 48 -10.25 -27.18 26.86
N GLY A 49 -11.44 -27.47 27.29
CA GLY A 49 -12.55 -26.60 27.62
C GLY A 49 -13.81 -27.42 27.79
N ASP A 50 -14.91 -26.82 28.26
CA ASP A 50 -16.14 -27.58 28.58
C ASP A 50 -16.67 -28.38 27.37
N GLU A 51 -16.78 -27.68 26.22
CA GLU A 51 -17.24 -28.30 24.96
C GLU A 51 -16.11 -28.35 23.90
N LEU A 52 -14.85 -28.16 24.30
CA LEU A 52 -13.71 -28.22 23.40
C LEU A 52 -12.93 -29.52 23.55
N ASN A 53 -12.73 -30.17 22.41
CA ASN A 53 -11.91 -31.36 22.28
C ASN A 53 -10.69 -31.08 21.43
N TRP A 54 -9.60 -31.81 21.68
CA TRP A 54 -8.42 -31.79 20.86
C TRP A 54 -8.01 -33.17 20.39
N THR A 55 -7.38 -33.21 19.25
CA THR A 55 -6.76 -34.43 18.69
C THR A 55 -5.39 -34.08 18.12
N LEU A 56 -4.41 -34.96 18.32
CA LEU A 56 -3.09 -34.87 17.75
C LEU A 56 -2.84 -36.03 16.79
N LYS A 57 -2.67 -35.71 15.51
CA LYS A 57 -2.37 -36.71 14.46
C LYS A 57 -1.18 -36.24 13.63
N LYS A 58 -0.13 -37.04 13.52
CA LYS A 58 1.08 -36.74 12.71
C LYS A 58 1.63 -35.33 12.96
N GLY A 59 1.69 -34.90 14.21
CA GLY A 59 2.19 -33.58 14.62
C GLY A 59 1.22 -32.43 14.45
N VAL A 60 0.01 -32.65 13.93
CA VAL A 60 -1.05 -31.65 13.78
C VAL A 60 -2.01 -31.74 14.96
N LEU A 61 -1.97 -30.73 15.83
CA LEU A 61 -2.93 -30.55 16.91
C LEU A 61 -4.14 -29.80 16.40
N THR A 62 -5.32 -30.41 16.49
CA THR A 62 -6.59 -29.79 16.09
C THR A 62 -7.47 -29.59 17.33
N ILE A 63 -7.91 -28.33 17.54
CA ILE A 63 -8.88 -27.95 18.58
C ILE A 63 -10.21 -27.71 17.90
N SER A 64 -11.29 -28.36 18.40
CA SER A 64 -12.63 -28.27 17.83
C SER A 64 -13.71 -28.32 18.91
N GLY A 65 -14.93 -27.87 18.58
CA GLY A 65 -16.06 -27.73 19.49
C GLY A 65 -16.54 -26.27 19.55
N LYS A 66 -17.27 -25.92 20.60
CA LYS A 66 -17.84 -24.59 20.82
C LYS A 66 -17.39 -24.03 22.17
N GLY A 67 -17.09 -22.71 22.22
CA GLY A 67 -16.82 -22.05 23.48
C GLY A 67 -15.35 -21.70 23.71
N LYS A 68 -15.00 -21.45 24.96
CA LYS A 68 -13.69 -20.99 25.41
C LYS A 68 -12.75 -22.17 25.69
N MET A 69 -11.45 -21.98 25.36
CA MET A 69 -10.44 -22.90 25.89
C MET A 69 -10.19 -22.59 27.36
N THR A 70 -9.82 -23.61 28.12
CA THR A 70 -9.48 -23.51 29.55
C THR A 70 -8.31 -22.55 29.74
N ASP A 71 -8.46 -21.65 30.72
CA ASP A 71 -7.35 -20.84 31.25
C ASP A 71 -6.62 -21.68 32.32
N TYR A 72 -5.34 -21.98 32.06
CA TYR A 72 -4.56 -22.82 32.97
C TYR A 72 -3.85 -21.94 34.02
N ASN A 73 -3.99 -22.28 35.30
CA ASN A 73 -3.40 -21.50 36.39
C ASN A 73 -1.87 -21.68 36.48
N SER A 74 -1.39 -22.85 36.07
CA SER A 74 0.04 -23.14 35.95
C SER A 74 0.38 -23.70 34.57
N TYR A 75 1.66 -23.69 34.20
CA TYR A 75 2.11 -24.22 32.92
C TYR A 75 1.85 -25.72 32.77
N ASN A 76 2.03 -26.49 33.87
CA ASN A 76 1.92 -27.96 33.87
C ASN A 76 0.48 -28.46 33.77
N GLU A 77 -0.52 -27.61 33.96
CA GLU A 77 -1.93 -27.99 33.83
C GLU A 77 -2.34 -28.10 32.36
N SER A 78 -1.65 -27.38 31.45
CA SER A 78 -1.96 -27.48 30.02
C SER A 78 -1.54 -28.85 29.47
N PRO A 79 -2.45 -29.58 28.78
CA PRO A 79 -2.11 -30.85 28.13
C PRO A 79 -1.10 -30.67 26.97
N PHE A 80 -0.78 -29.44 26.61
CA PHE A 80 0.12 -29.11 25.50
C PHE A 80 1.47 -28.58 25.97
N TYR A 81 1.64 -28.24 27.24
CA TYR A 81 2.86 -27.64 27.77
C TYR A 81 4.12 -28.45 27.40
N GLY A 82 5.10 -27.77 26.77
CA GLY A 82 6.39 -28.35 26.46
C GLY A 82 6.41 -29.47 25.43
N ARG A 83 5.27 -29.82 24.82
CA ARG A 83 5.19 -30.93 23.85
C ARG A 83 6.02 -30.66 22.61
N THR A 84 6.91 -31.60 22.28
CA THR A 84 7.81 -31.53 21.13
C THR A 84 7.27 -32.26 19.90
N ASP A 85 6.22 -33.05 20.04
CA ASP A 85 5.53 -33.76 18.98
C ASP A 85 4.44 -32.92 18.28
N ILE A 86 4.12 -31.70 18.80
CA ILE A 86 3.22 -30.75 18.15
C ILE A 86 4.04 -29.86 17.22
N THR A 87 3.79 -29.98 15.91
CA THR A 87 4.47 -29.18 14.87
C THR A 87 3.55 -28.15 14.20
N SER A 88 2.24 -28.35 14.31
CA SER A 88 1.21 -27.45 13.79
C SER A 88 -0.01 -27.41 14.69
N VAL A 89 -0.64 -26.24 14.83
CA VAL A 89 -1.88 -26.04 15.60
C VAL A 89 -2.97 -25.53 14.68
N VAL A 90 -4.15 -26.15 14.73
CA VAL A 90 -5.35 -25.75 13.97
C VAL A 90 -6.49 -25.50 14.95
N ILE A 91 -6.86 -24.24 15.12
CA ILE A 91 -8.03 -23.82 15.91
C ILE A 91 -9.23 -23.71 14.97
N LYS A 92 -10.21 -24.60 15.14
CA LYS A 92 -11.40 -24.70 14.26
C LYS A 92 -12.46 -23.65 14.62
N LYS A 93 -13.36 -23.40 13.67
CA LYS A 93 -14.55 -22.56 13.86
C LYS A 93 -15.40 -23.12 15.02
N GLY A 94 -15.89 -22.22 15.89
CA GLY A 94 -16.60 -22.53 17.12
C GLY A 94 -15.79 -22.23 18.38
N VAL A 95 -14.46 -22.32 18.33
CA VAL A 95 -13.59 -21.91 19.43
C VAL A 95 -13.60 -20.39 19.53
N THR A 96 -13.84 -19.85 20.74
CA THR A 96 -13.99 -18.40 20.96
C THR A 96 -12.79 -17.74 21.66
N SER A 97 -11.97 -18.52 22.37
CA SER A 97 -10.71 -18.02 22.95
C SER A 97 -9.62 -19.10 22.95
N ILE A 98 -8.38 -18.66 22.96
CA ILE A 98 -7.22 -19.49 23.31
C ILE A 98 -6.88 -19.16 24.77
N GLY A 99 -6.83 -20.18 25.63
CA GLY A 99 -6.66 -20.01 27.06
C GLY A 99 -5.27 -19.55 27.48
N ASP A 100 -5.16 -19.09 28.73
CA ASP A 100 -3.91 -18.73 29.36
C ASP A 100 -2.95 -19.91 29.38
N ARG A 101 -1.67 -19.69 29.08
CA ARG A 101 -0.56 -20.68 29.10
C ARG A 101 -0.78 -21.92 28.21
N ALA A 102 -1.81 -21.89 27.32
CA ALA A 102 -2.26 -23.09 26.60
C ALA A 102 -1.13 -23.84 25.87
N PHE A 103 -0.31 -23.14 25.09
CA PHE A 103 0.76 -23.72 24.26
C PHE A 103 2.16 -23.31 24.75
N ALA A 104 2.30 -22.96 26.02
CA ALA A 104 3.58 -22.52 26.56
C ALA A 104 4.68 -23.57 26.34
N ASN A 105 5.87 -23.10 25.94
CA ASN A 105 7.07 -23.91 25.70
C ASN A 105 6.92 -24.99 24.58
N CYS A 106 5.92 -24.92 23.71
CA CYS A 106 5.77 -25.81 22.55
C CYS A 106 6.77 -25.41 21.43
N GLN A 107 8.06 -25.72 21.65
CA GLN A 107 9.18 -25.21 20.84
C GLN A 107 9.21 -25.72 19.39
N LYS A 108 8.50 -26.80 19.07
CA LYS A 108 8.47 -27.41 17.72
C LYS A 108 7.33 -26.94 16.84
N ILE A 109 6.39 -26.14 17.35
CA ILE A 109 5.31 -25.57 16.55
C ILE A 109 5.92 -24.65 15.46
N LYS A 110 5.60 -24.95 14.21
CA LYS A 110 6.03 -24.18 13.02
C LYS A 110 4.91 -23.35 12.41
N SER A 111 3.65 -23.72 12.64
CA SER A 111 2.49 -23.03 12.08
C SER A 111 1.28 -23.06 13.02
N ILE A 112 0.51 -21.97 12.99
CA ILE A 112 -0.75 -21.84 13.72
C ILE A 112 -1.79 -21.31 12.76
N SER A 113 -2.95 -21.97 12.69
CA SER A 113 -4.13 -21.52 11.97
C SER A 113 -5.24 -21.22 12.99
N ILE A 114 -5.74 -19.99 13.01
CA ILE A 114 -6.74 -19.50 13.97
C ILE A 114 -8.01 -19.12 13.20
N ALA A 115 -9.14 -19.71 13.53
CA ALA A 115 -10.42 -19.39 12.91
C ALA A 115 -10.95 -18.01 13.35
N ASP A 116 -11.79 -17.39 12.50
CA ASP A 116 -12.41 -16.07 12.74
C ASP A 116 -13.44 -16.04 13.88
N SER A 117 -13.71 -17.18 14.51
CA SER A 117 -14.54 -17.26 15.73
C SER A 117 -13.78 -16.85 16.99
N VAL A 118 -12.43 -16.91 16.98
CA VAL A 118 -11.60 -16.59 18.14
C VAL A 118 -11.57 -15.07 18.37
N LYS A 119 -11.87 -14.66 19.61
CA LYS A 119 -11.95 -13.25 20.04
C LYS A 119 -10.77 -12.81 20.91
N SER A 120 -10.15 -13.75 21.63
CA SER A 120 -9.05 -13.46 22.54
C SER A 120 -7.99 -14.57 22.56
N ILE A 121 -6.77 -14.16 22.88
CA ILE A 121 -5.63 -15.05 23.14
C ILE A 121 -5.11 -14.68 24.52
N GLY A 122 -4.99 -15.68 25.40
CA GLY A 122 -4.73 -15.48 26.81
C GLY A 122 -3.27 -15.17 27.18
N TYR A 123 -3.02 -14.97 28.47
CA TYR A 123 -1.73 -14.70 29.07
C TYR A 123 -0.73 -15.84 28.81
N CYS A 124 0.50 -15.53 28.39
CA CYS A 124 1.55 -16.52 28.15
C CYS A 124 1.19 -17.69 27.20
N SER A 125 0.11 -17.58 26.38
CA SER A 125 -0.42 -18.72 25.62
C SER A 125 0.60 -19.36 24.70
N PHE A 126 1.48 -18.60 24.07
CA PHE A 126 2.52 -19.05 23.14
C PHE A 126 3.94 -18.66 23.60
N ILE A 127 4.12 -18.41 24.89
CA ILE A 127 5.45 -18.08 25.42
C ILE A 127 6.45 -19.20 25.07
N ARG A 128 7.66 -18.84 24.62
CA ARG A 128 8.72 -19.79 24.20
C ARG A 128 8.32 -20.77 23.10
N CYS A 129 7.39 -20.41 22.23
CA CYS A 129 7.12 -21.16 20.99
C CYS A 129 8.20 -20.82 19.95
N CYS A 130 9.42 -21.31 20.17
CA CYS A 130 10.62 -20.90 19.45
C CYS A 130 10.68 -21.37 17.98
N GLY A 131 9.76 -22.24 17.54
CA GLY A 131 9.72 -22.77 16.18
C GLY A 131 8.90 -21.95 15.17
N ILE A 132 8.08 -20.98 15.62
CA ILE A 132 7.10 -20.25 14.80
C ILE A 132 7.78 -19.12 14.02
N PRO A 133 7.84 -19.18 12.66
CA PRO A 133 8.50 -18.14 11.89
C PRO A 133 7.57 -16.97 11.54
N LYS A 134 6.24 -17.22 11.49
CA LYS A 134 5.22 -16.23 11.10
C LYS A 134 3.91 -16.52 11.79
N ILE A 135 3.21 -15.45 12.21
CA ILE A 135 1.86 -15.49 12.77
C ILE A 135 0.98 -14.50 12.03
N THR A 136 -0.29 -14.89 11.77
CA THR A 136 -1.35 -13.99 11.30
C THR A 136 -2.54 -14.12 12.25
N LEU A 137 -2.85 -13.03 12.93
CA LEU A 137 -4.02 -12.94 13.80
C LEU A 137 -5.23 -12.47 12.97
N PRO A 138 -6.36 -13.21 12.97
CA PRO A 138 -7.57 -12.76 12.29
C PRO A 138 -8.14 -11.50 12.95
N ASP A 139 -8.87 -10.68 12.18
CA ASP A 139 -9.45 -9.42 12.65
C ASP A 139 -10.57 -9.61 13.68
N SER A 140 -11.00 -10.83 13.92
CA SER A 140 -11.91 -11.19 15.02
C SER A 140 -11.29 -11.06 16.40
N ILE A 141 -9.94 -11.10 16.51
CA ILE A 141 -9.23 -11.01 17.78
C ILE A 141 -9.22 -9.56 18.26
N THR A 142 -9.81 -9.30 19.41
CA THR A 142 -9.92 -7.98 20.04
C THR A 142 -8.92 -7.76 21.17
N SER A 143 -8.35 -8.84 21.71
CA SER A 143 -7.34 -8.79 22.79
C SER A 143 -6.32 -9.92 22.68
N ILE A 144 -5.09 -9.61 23.08
CA ILE A 144 -4.00 -10.56 23.31
C ILE A 144 -3.51 -10.37 24.76
N GLY A 145 -3.18 -11.44 25.44
CA GLY A 145 -2.70 -11.38 26.82
C GLY A 145 -1.26 -10.87 26.93
N LYS A 146 -0.87 -10.44 28.15
CA LYS A 146 0.53 -10.14 28.48
C LYS A 146 1.41 -11.36 28.20
N MET A 147 2.66 -11.12 27.74
CA MET A 147 3.65 -12.15 27.44
C MET A 147 3.21 -13.22 26.43
N CYS A 148 2.13 -12.99 25.68
CA CYS A 148 1.49 -13.98 24.83
C CYS A 148 2.45 -14.67 23.85
N PHE A 149 3.37 -13.95 23.23
CA PHE A 149 4.40 -14.44 22.31
C PHE A 149 5.82 -14.12 22.78
N ALA A 150 6.01 -14.01 24.10
CA ALA A 150 7.34 -13.73 24.66
C ALA A 150 8.33 -14.85 24.31
N ASN A 151 9.59 -14.50 24.04
CA ASN A 151 10.68 -15.43 23.72
C ASN A 151 10.42 -16.32 22.48
N CYS A 152 9.62 -15.86 21.52
CA CYS A 152 9.43 -16.54 20.24
C CYS A 152 10.60 -16.25 19.29
N TYR A 153 11.76 -16.87 19.55
CA TYR A 153 13.04 -16.55 18.88
C TYR A 153 13.06 -16.76 17.36
N ALA A 154 12.19 -17.60 16.80
CA ALA A 154 12.11 -17.80 15.36
C ALA A 154 11.17 -16.82 14.66
N LEU A 155 10.35 -16.05 15.38
CA LEU A 155 9.32 -15.19 14.83
C LEU A 155 9.95 -14.05 14.02
N LYS A 156 9.81 -14.12 12.69
CA LYS A 156 10.31 -13.13 11.74
C LYS A 156 9.30 -12.05 11.41
N SER A 157 8.02 -12.41 11.38
CA SER A 157 6.94 -11.48 11.03
C SER A 157 5.64 -11.83 11.75
N ILE A 158 4.87 -10.80 12.10
CA ILE A 158 3.52 -10.93 12.64
C ILE A 158 2.57 -9.97 11.93
N THR A 159 1.34 -10.46 11.61
CA THR A 159 0.21 -9.62 11.23
C THR A 159 -0.73 -9.55 12.41
N LEU A 160 -0.80 -8.39 13.05
CA LEU A 160 -1.70 -8.12 14.17
C LEU A 160 -3.12 -7.86 13.68
N SER A 161 -4.11 -8.19 14.50
CA SER A 161 -5.53 -7.91 14.23
C SER A 161 -5.81 -6.40 14.20
N ASN A 162 -6.58 -5.93 13.22
CA ASN A 162 -7.03 -4.53 13.13
C ASN A 162 -8.04 -4.14 14.22
N SER A 163 -8.58 -5.11 14.95
CA SER A 163 -9.53 -4.88 16.05
C SER A 163 -8.86 -4.63 17.41
N LEU A 164 -7.53 -4.81 17.51
CA LEU A 164 -6.80 -4.53 18.75
C LEU A 164 -6.86 -3.05 19.11
N LYS A 165 -7.08 -2.78 20.41
CA LYS A 165 -7.05 -1.42 21.01
C LYS A 165 -5.75 -1.13 21.73
N ARG A 166 -5.12 -2.16 22.27
CA ARG A 166 -3.84 -2.13 22.97
C ARG A 166 -2.98 -3.32 22.52
N ILE A 167 -1.67 -3.16 22.52
CA ILE A 167 -0.72 -4.27 22.51
C ILE A 167 -0.22 -4.40 23.94
N GLU A 168 -0.52 -5.55 24.55
CA GLU A 168 -0.31 -5.76 25.99
C GLU A 168 1.17 -5.92 26.35
N ASP A 169 1.46 -5.67 27.63
CA ASP A 169 2.82 -5.64 28.17
C ASP A 169 3.58 -6.93 27.86
N LEU A 170 4.86 -6.80 27.46
CA LEU A 170 5.76 -7.90 27.19
C LEU A 170 5.31 -8.90 26.12
N SER A 171 4.24 -8.61 25.36
CA SER A 171 3.61 -9.58 24.44
C SER A 171 4.59 -10.17 23.43
N PHE A 172 5.62 -9.43 23.03
CA PHE A 172 6.63 -9.83 22.03
C PHE A 172 8.05 -9.61 22.53
N ILE A 173 8.24 -9.55 23.86
CA ILE A 173 9.59 -9.41 24.42
C ILE A 173 10.48 -10.53 23.90
N ASP A 174 11.72 -10.18 23.56
CA ASP A 174 12.78 -11.10 23.13
C ASP A 174 12.42 -11.93 21.87
N CYS A 175 11.59 -11.38 20.96
CA CYS A 175 11.39 -11.90 19.62
C CYS A 175 12.57 -11.46 18.71
N THR A 176 13.75 -12.01 18.94
CA THR A 176 15.03 -11.53 18.38
C THR A 176 15.12 -11.55 16.86
N LYS A 177 14.27 -12.33 16.14
CA LYS A 177 14.24 -12.37 14.69
C LYS A 177 13.12 -11.53 14.07
N LEU A 178 12.25 -10.89 14.85
CA LEU A 178 11.22 -9.99 14.36
C LEU A 178 11.87 -8.78 13.69
N ASN A 179 11.59 -8.55 12.37
CA ASN A 179 12.28 -7.52 11.60
C ASN A 179 11.39 -6.36 11.15
N ASP A 180 10.12 -6.62 10.79
CA ASP A 180 9.16 -5.62 10.36
C ASP A 180 7.91 -5.66 11.22
N LEU A 181 7.42 -4.49 11.63
CA LEU A 181 6.23 -4.37 12.45
C LEU A 181 5.31 -3.26 11.93
N VAL A 182 4.06 -3.61 11.70
CA VAL A 182 2.99 -2.65 11.43
C VAL A 182 2.03 -2.68 12.61
N ILE A 183 1.97 -1.58 13.36
CA ILE A 183 0.98 -1.40 14.42
C ILE A 183 -0.38 -1.14 13.77
N PRO A 184 -1.45 -1.90 14.12
CA PRO A 184 -2.78 -1.71 13.52
C PRO A 184 -3.42 -0.38 13.86
N TYR A 185 -4.27 0.13 12.96
CA TYR A 185 -5.00 1.39 13.16
C TYR A 185 -6.03 1.38 14.30
N GLY A 186 -6.32 0.23 14.89
CA GLY A 186 -7.15 0.13 16.10
C GLY A 186 -6.43 0.51 17.38
N VAL A 187 -5.08 0.41 17.36
CA VAL A 187 -4.24 0.52 18.55
C VAL A 187 -4.11 1.97 18.98
N THR A 188 -4.37 2.23 20.26
CA THR A 188 -4.20 3.53 20.91
C THR A 188 -3.05 3.56 21.91
N GLN A 189 -2.61 2.39 22.37
CA GLN A 189 -1.55 2.26 23.38
C GLN A 189 -0.62 1.09 23.06
N ILE A 190 0.69 1.34 23.13
CA ILE A 190 1.76 0.32 23.07
C ILE A 190 2.25 0.11 24.49
N GLY A 191 2.07 -1.09 25.03
CA GLY A 191 2.31 -1.42 26.43
C GLY A 191 3.78 -1.47 26.83
N TRP A 192 4.03 -1.76 28.09
CA TRP A 192 5.34 -1.84 28.70
C TRP A 192 6.16 -3.00 28.12
N GLY A 193 7.41 -2.70 27.71
CA GLY A 193 8.35 -3.72 27.23
C GLY A 193 7.87 -4.58 26.06
N VAL A 194 6.82 -4.16 25.31
CA VAL A 194 6.14 -4.99 24.30
C VAL A 194 7.13 -5.62 23.33
N PHE A 195 8.06 -4.84 22.77
CA PHE A 195 9.06 -5.26 21.78
C PHE A 195 10.48 -5.17 22.34
N GLN A 196 10.62 -5.19 23.65
CA GLN A 196 11.93 -5.16 24.29
C GLN A 196 12.79 -6.32 23.78
N VAL A 197 14.07 -6.07 23.46
CA VAL A 197 15.05 -7.04 22.93
C VAL A 197 14.65 -7.65 21.57
N CYS A 198 13.77 -7.03 20.80
CA CYS A 198 13.55 -7.39 19.39
C CYS A 198 14.73 -6.90 18.52
N SER A 199 15.90 -7.52 18.69
CA SER A 199 17.19 -7.02 18.18
C SER A 199 17.30 -6.96 16.65
N SER A 200 16.45 -7.70 15.90
CA SER A 200 16.37 -7.62 14.45
C SER A 200 15.35 -6.61 13.93
N LEU A 201 14.54 -6.00 14.80
CA LEU A 201 13.50 -5.05 14.41
C LEU A 201 14.14 -3.80 13.80
N SER A 202 13.89 -3.58 12.51
CA SER A 202 14.49 -2.51 11.73
C SER A 202 13.49 -1.49 11.19
N ASN A 203 12.21 -1.88 11.14
CA ASN A 203 11.15 -1.02 10.62
C ASN A 203 9.88 -1.15 11.47
N VAL A 204 9.38 0.00 11.95
CA VAL A 204 8.15 0.09 12.74
C VAL A 204 7.25 1.17 12.16
N LYS A 205 6.01 0.81 11.79
CA LYS A 205 4.98 1.77 11.40
C LYS A 205 4.02 1.99 12.55
N ILE A 206 4.02 3.20 13.12
CA ILE A 206 3.13 3.63 14.20
C ILE A 206 1.98 4.44 13.58
N PRO A 207 0.71 3.99 13.68
CA PRO A 207 -0.41 4.70 13.08
C PRO A 207 -0.81 5.93 13.90
N PRO A 208 -1.48 6.94 13.27
CA PRO A 208 -1.92 8.14 13.95
C PRO A 208 -3.13 7.94 14.90
N THR A 209 -3.35 6.72 15.34
CA THR A 209 -4.29 6.38 16.43
C THR A 209 -3.57 6.14 17.76
N VAL A 210 -2.25 5.88 17.74
CA VAL A 210 -1.46 5.67 18.96
C VAL A 210 -1.34 6.99 19.72
N GLN A 211 -1.67 6.94 21.01
CA GLN A 211 -1.63 8.08 21.92
C GLN A 211 -0.50 7.98 22.96
N SER A 212 -0.10 6.73 23.30
CA SER A 212 0.97 6.48 24.26
C SER A 212 1.87 5.32 23.88
N ILE A 213 3.16 5.48 24.19
CA ILE A 213 4.19 4.45 24.10
C ILE A 213 4.77 4.28 25.50
N ASP A 214 4.58 3.11 26.09
CA ASP A 214 4.94 2.84 27.46
C ASP A 214 6.44 2.53 27.61
N SER A 215 6.91 2.49 28.87
CA SER A 215 8.33 2.32 29.19
C SER A 215 8.90 1.06 28.53
N TYR A 216 10.13 1.15 28.07
CA TYR A 216 10.87 0.05 27.44
C TYR A 216 10.22 -0.57 26.21
N ALA A 217 9.19 -0.01 25.63
CA ALA A 217 8.43 -0.62 24.54
C ALA A 217 9.31 -1.10 23.37
N PHE A 218 10.36 -0.35 23.01
CA PHE A 218 11.34 -0.70 21.96
C PHE A 218 12.79 -0.69 22.47
N PHE A 219 12.98 -0.97 23.75
CA PHE A 219 14.30 -1.00 24.36
C PHE A 219 15.14 -2.17 23.81
N ASN A 220 16.43 -1.96 23.54
CA ASN A 220 17.33 -2.95 22.91
C ASN A 220 16.88 -3.45 21.52
N CYS A 221 16.09 -2.66 20.78
CA CYS A 221 15.85 -2.89 19.37
C CYS A 221 17.05 -2.38 18.54
N ASN A 222 18.16 -3.12 18.58
CA ASN A 222 19.47 -2.64 18.12
C ASN A 222 19.56 -2.29 16.63
N LYS A 223 18.66 -2.83 15.78
CA LYS A 223 18.58 -2.50 14.36
C LYS A 223 17.57 -1.38 14.05
N LEU A 224 16.78 -0.95 15.02
CA LEU A 224 15.85 0.16 14.84
C LEU A 224 16.60 1.48 14.93
N ASN A 225 16.92 2.06 13.78
CA ASN A 225 17.69 3.31 13.69
C ASN A 225 16.81 4.54 13.46
N ASP A 226 15.55 4.33 13.12
CA ASP A 226 14.61 5.42 12.94
C ASP A 226 13.16 4.96 13.15
N VAL A 227 12.29 5.93 13.44
CA VAL A 227 10.85 5.72 13.54
C VAL A 227 10.10 7.00 13.18
N THR A 228 8.98 6.85 12.45
CA THR A 228 8.03 7.94 12.29
C THR A 228 7.02 7.90 13.43
N VAL A 229 6.97 8.98 14.21
CA VAL A 229 6.07 9.12 15.34
C VAL A 229 4.95 10.11 15.01
N PRO A 230 3.69 9.67 14.98
CA PRO A 230 2.55 10.54 14.74
C PRO A 230 2.37 11.60 15.83
N SER A 231 1.81 12.77 15.47
CA SER A 231 1.48 13.85 16.41
C SER A 231 0.40 13.46 17.43
N SER A 232 -0.30 12.34 17.22
CA SER A 232 -1.25 11.75 18.18
C SER A 232 -0.57 11.20 19.42
N VAL A 233 0.71 10.82 19.34
CA VAL A 233 1.46 10.32 20.50
C VAL A 233 1.76 11.48 21.44
N ARG A 234 1.09 11.47 22.60
CA ARG A 234 1.19 12.52 23.62
C ARG A 234 1.98 12.09 24.86
N VAL A 235 2.13 10.77 25.04
CA VAL A 235 2.82 10.18 26.20
C VAL A 235 3.95 9.28 25.73
N PHE A 236 5.15 9.63 26.18
CA PHE A 236 6.36 8.80 26.05
C PHE A 236 6.85 8.49 27.46
N ASN A 237 6.81 7.24 27.84
CA ASN A 237 7.34 6.80 29.13
C ASN A 237 8.84 6.46 29.03
N SER A 238 9.46 6.10 30.15
CA SER A 238 10.92 5.99 30.27
C SER A 238 11.51 4.98 29.27
N TYR A 239 12.56 5.40 28.56
CA TYR A 239 13.37 4.54 27.68
C TYR A 239 12.59 3.82 26.58
N CYS A 240 11.44 4.36 26.16
CA CYS A 240 10.52 3.68 25.24
C CYS A 240 11.04 3.60 23.79
N LEU A 241 11.84 4.57 23.34
CA LEU A 241 12.36 4.65 21.97
C LEU A 241 13.82 5.14 21.97
N GLY A 242 14.67 4.49 21.15
CA GLY A 242 16.03 4.94 20.91
C GLY A 242 17.05 4.60 22.01
N PHE A 243 16.72 3.70 22.92
CA PHE A 243 17.61 3.28 24.02
C PHE A 243 18.07 1.83 23.89
N LYS A 244 19.27 1.58 24.40
CA LYS A 244 19.90 0.26 24.45
C LYS A 244 20.85 0.14 25.63
N ASN A 245 21.28 -1.07 25.94
CA ASN A 245 22.43 -1.29 26.84
C ASN A 245 23.75 -1.09 26.08
N ASP A 246 24.74 -0.53 26.78
CA ASP A 246 26.15 -0.59 26.37
C ASP A 246 26.78 -1.94 26.73
N GLU A 247 28.10 -2.08 26.54
CA GLU A 247 28.86 -3.30 26.83
C GLU A 247 28.91 -3.63 28.34
N ASN A 248 28.73 -2.64 29.19
CA ASN A 248 28.71 -2.76 30.66
C ASN A 248 27.28 -2.96 31.20
N GLY A 249 26.24 -2.98 30.33
CA GLY A 249 24.85 -3.13 30.74
C GLY A 249 24.17 -1.81 31.14
N ASN A 250 24.83 -0.65 31.00
CA ASN A 250 24.20 0.64 31.30
C ASN A 250 23.24 1.07 30.20
N ILE A 251 22.18 1.75 30.60
CA ILE A 251 21.22 2.31 29.65
C ILE A 251 21.83 3.53 28.96
N VAL A 252 21.93 3.47 27.63
CA VAL A 252 22.48 4.55 26.82
C VAL A 252 21.58 4.86 25.64
N THR A 253 21.66 6.09 25.11
CA THR A 253 20.98 6.47 23.88
C THR A 253 21.66 5.85 22.66
N ASN A 254 20.88 5.39 21.68
CA ASN A 254 21.39 5.07 20.36
C ASN A 254 21.68 6.36 19.59
N LYS A 255 22.94 6.78 19.52
CA LYS A 255 23.38 8.03 18.86
C LYS A 255 22.97 8.14 17.37
N ARG A 256 22.63 7.02 16.71
CA ARG A 256 22.18 7.00 15.31
C ARG A 256 20.67 7.08 15.16
N PHE A 257 19.93 7.05 16.27
CA PHE A 257 18.48 7.00 16.24
C PHE A 257 17.88 8.32 15.73
N THR A 258 17.00 8.23 14.75
CA THR A 258 16.32 9.38 14.16
C THR A 258 14.82 9.27 14.39
N ILE A 259 14.20 10.34 14.88
CA ILE A 259 12.76 10.46 15.01
C ILE A 259 12.23 11.35 13.90
N TYR A 260 11.33 10.82 13.08
CA TYR A 260 10.55 11.58 12.10
C TYR A 260 9.20 11.95 12.70
N GLY A 261 8.76 13.20 12.54
CA GLY A 261 7.49 13.65 13.07
C GLY A 261 7.15 15.10 12.72
N ASN A 262 6.02 15.59 13.22
CA ASN A 262 5.65 16.98 13.05
C ASN A 262 6.46 17.87 14.01
N LYS A 263 6.97 18.97 13.49
CA LYS A 263 7.61 20.02 14.31
C LYS A 263 6.65 20.52 15.37
N GLY A 264 7.13 20.74 16.60
CA GLY A 264 6.33 21.16 17.75
C GLY A 264 5.49 20.04 18.38
N SER A 265 5.58 18.79 17.89
CA SER A 265 4.91 17.65 18.52
C SER A 265 5.64 17.15 19.76
N ARG A 266 5.00 16.27 20.54
CA ARG A 266 5.67 15.59 21.66
C ARG A 266 6.86 14.75 21.21
N ALA A 267 6.86 14.23 19.98
CA ALA A 267 7.99 13.51 19.41
C ALA A 267 9.21 14.43 19.19
N ASP A 268 8.99 15.68 18.75
CA ASP A 268 10.03 16.70 18.64
C ASP A 268 10.62 17.05 20.03
N THR A 269 9.77 17.29 21.02
CA THR A 269 10.20 17.54 22.42
C THR A 269 10.98 16.34 23.01
N TYR A 270 10.52 15.11 22.74
CA TYR A 270 11.19 13.89 23.19
C TYR A 270 12.57 13.74 22.54
N ALA A 271 12.67 13.99 21.24
CA ALA A 271 13.94 13.96 20.51
C ALA A 271 14.92 15.01 21.07
N MET A 272 14.45 16.24 21.33
CA MET A 272 15.26 17.31 21.91
C MET A 272 15.76 16.94 23.31
N HIS A 273 14.89 16.43 24.18
CA HIS A 273 15.23 16.06 25.55
C HIS A 273 16.34 14.99 25.62
N TRP A 274 16.30 14.00 24.73
CA TRP A 274 17.24 12.89 24.71
C TRP A 274 18.36 13.03 23.67
N CYS A 275 18.47 14.20 23.05
CA CYS A 275 19.49 14.49 22.01
C CYS A 275 19.45 13.53 20.82
N PHE A 276 18.26 13.05 20.42
CA PHE A 276 18.06 12.31 19.19
C PHE A 276 17.97 13.25 18.00
N ARG A 277 18.39 12.77 16.82
CA ARG A 277 18.15 13.48 15.57
C ARG A 277 16.66 13.54 15.29
N PHE A 278 16.12 14.76 15.10
CA PHE A 278 14.74 14.97 14.66
C PHE A 278 14.70 15.41 13.20
N VAL A 279 13.75 14.83 12.43
CA VAL A 279 13.51 15.20 11.03
C VAL A 279 12.02 15.45 10.87
N GLU A 280 11.67 16.64 10.40
CA GLU A 280 10.28 16.99 10.17
C GLU A 280 9.65 16.10 9.09
N ARG A 281 8.50 15.52 9.39
CA ARG A 281 7.70 14.69 8.50
C ARG A 281 6.21 14.89 8.77
N ASN A 282 5.42 15.11 7.73
CA ASN A 282 3.97 15.16 7.87
C ASN A 282 3.41 13.79 8.27
N THR A 283 2.77 13.71 9.44
CA THR A 283 2.11 12.52 9.97
C THR A 283 0.59 12.70 10.05
N VAL A 284 0.05 13.71 9.37
CA VAL A 284 -1.39 13.97 9.30
C VAL A 284 -1.98 13.16 8.15
N ILE A 285 -3.09 12.47 8.42
CA ILE A 285 -3.85 11.77 7.38
C ILE A 285 -4.22 12.76 6.28
N PRO A 286 -3.89 12.48 5.01
CA PRO A 286 -4.17 13.40 3.92
C PRO A 286 -5.67 13.63 3.75
N LYS A 287 -6.06 14.88 3.52
CA LYS A 287 -7.43 15.23 3.16
C LYS A 287 -7.75 14.67 1.78
N SER A 288 -8.92 14.04 1.66
CA SER A 288 -9.42 13.55 0.38
C SER A 288 -10.44 14.51 -0.23
N THR A 289 -10.36 14.74 -1.53
CA THR A 289 -11.36 15.47 -2.33
C THR A 289 -11.81 14.56 -3.45
N ARG A 290 -13.11 14.33 -3.57
CA ARG A 290 -13.70 13.48 -4.60
C ARG A 290 -14.22 14.32 -5.77
N TYR A 291 -13.91 13.85 -6.97
CA TYR A 291 -14.43 14.36 -8.23
C TYR A 291 -15.24 13.24 -8.86
N SER A 292 -16.55 13.37 -8.85
CA SER A 292 -17.49 12.38 -9.39
C SER A 292 -18.74 13.04 -9.95
N GLY A 293 -19.30 12.44 -10.98
CA GLY A 293 -20.60 12.74 -11.55
C GLY A 293 -21.45 11.48 -11.63
N ASN A 294 -22.68 11.61 -12.12
CA ASN A 294 -23.59 10.49 -12.34
C ASN A 294 -23.17 9.63 -13.55
N ASP A 295 -22.41 10.23 -14.46
CA ASP A 295 -21.83 9.59 -15.63
C ASP A 295 -20.39 10.08 -15.90
N ARG A 296 -19.75 9.50 -16.91
CA ARG A 296 -18.37 9.82 -17.31
C ARG A 296 -18.19 11.26 -17.79
N ALA A 297 -19.19 11.82 -18.50
CA ALA A 297 -19.15 13.18 -19.01
C ALA A 297 -19.25 14.19 -17.85
N GLN A 298 -20.12 13.90 -16.89
CA GLN A 298 -20.25 14.72 -15.69
C GLN A 298 -19.02 14.62 -14.81
N THR A 299 -18.43 13.43 -14.63
CA THR A 299 -17.15 13.27 -13.90
C THR A 299 -16.05 14.11 -14.55
N ALA A 300 -15.91 14.08 -15.89
CA ALA A 300 -14.94 14.88 -16.62
C ALA A 300 -15.19 16.39 -16.45
N ALA A 301 -16.43 16.84 -16.48
CA ALA A 301 -16.81 18.23 -16.25
C ALA A 301 -16.51 18.69 -14.81
N VAL A 302 -16.77 17.85 -13.80
CA VAL A 302 -16.44 18.12 -12.40
C VAL A 302 -14.92 18.22 -12.20
N ILE A 303 -14.13 17.35 -12.82
CA ILE A 303 -12.67 17.44 -12.81
C ILE A 303 -12.21 18.74 -13.47
N SER A 304 -12.78 19.09 -14.64
CA SER A 304 -12.50 20.34 -15.35
C SER A 304 -12.79 21.57 -14.49
N SER A 305 -13.96 21.64 -13.87
CA SER A 305 -14.37 22.78 -13.04
C SER A 305 -13.49 22.93 -11.77
N GLY A 306 -12.93 21.83 -11.27
CA GLY A 306 -11.97 21.84 -10.17
C GLY A 306 -10.58 22.38 -10.55
N MET A 307 -10.26 22.44 -11.85
CA MET A 307 -8.97 22.89 -12.37
C MET A 307 -8.99 24.24 -13.06
N TYR A 308 -10.08 24.55 -13.77
CA TYR A 308 -10.14 25.66 -14.71
C TYR A 308 -11.32 26.59 -14.41
N LYS A 309 -11.04 27.86 -14.20
CA LYS A 309 -12.06 28.91 -14.20
C LYS A 309 -12.49 29.23 -15.64
N THR A 310 -11.53 29.33 -16.54
CA THR A 310 -11.70 29.53 -17.99
C THR A 310 -10.62 28.73 -18.72
N ALA A 311 -10.86 28.39 -19.99
CA ALA A 311 -9.88 27.74 -20.86
C ALA A 311 -10.15 28.15 -22.32
N ASP A 312 -9.16 28.67 -23.01
CA ASP A 312 -9.28 29.08 -24.41
C ASP A 312 -9.50 27.88 -25.35
N THR A 313 -8.96 26.74 -25.01
CA THR A 313 -9.06 25.48 -25.74
C THR A 313 -9.64 24.39 -24.86
N VAL A 314 -10.48 23.55 -25.45
CA VAL A 314 -11.02 22.30 -24.84
C VAL A 314 -10.66 21.13 -25.73
N ILE A 315 -10.27 20.01 -25.16
CA ILE A 315 -10.08 18.75 -25.90
C ILE A 315 -11.24 17.83 -25.60
N ILE A 316 -11.79 17.22 -26.66
CA ILE A 316 -12.89 16.26 -26.58
C ILE A 316 -12.42 14.93 -27.15
N ALA A 317 -12.66 13.84 -26.41
CA ALA A 317 -12.46 12.47 -26.88
C ALA A 317 -13.70 11.62 -26.57
N THR A 318 -13.83 10.42 -27.18
CA THR A 318 -14.88 9.49 -26.80
C THR A 318 -14.74 9.02 -25.36
N GLY A 319 -15.85 8.95 -24.65
CA GLY A 319 -15.90 8.42 -23.27
C GLY A 319 -16.05 6.89 -23.21
N PHE A 320 -16.23 6.21 -24.33
CA PHE A 320 -16.52 4.78 -24.42
C PHE A 320 -15.30 3.93 -24.81
N ASP A 321 -14.26 4.58 -25.32
CA ASP A 321 -13.00 3.96 -25.68
C ASP A 321 -11.85 4.74 -25.04
N PHE A 322 -10.83 4.04 -24.57
CA PHE A 322 -9.72 4.66 -23.84
C PHE A 322 -8.62 5.22 -24.73
N HIS A 323 -8.48 4.72 -25.96
CA HIS A 323 -7.33 5.02 -26.81
C HIS A 323 -7.18 6.51 -27.12
N ASP A 324 -8.24 7.11 -27.62
CA ASP A 324 -8.22 8.50 -28.07
C ASP A 324 -8.01 9.46 -26.89
N ALA A 325 -8.70 9.18 -25.77
CA ALA A 325 -8.63 10.01 -24.58
C ALA A 325 -7.23 9.94 -23.91
N LEU A 326 -6.62 8.74 -23.78
CA LEU A 326 -5.30 8.60 -23.20
C LEU A 326 -4.19 9.19 -24.09
N ALA A 327 -4.30 9.03 -25.42
CA ALA A 327 -3.38 9.67 -26.35
C ALA A 327 -3.48 11.20 -26.28
N ALA A 328 -4.66 11.75 -25.96
CA ALA A 328 -4.95 13.18 -25.87
C ALA A 328 -4.42 13.82 -24.57
N VAL A 329 -4.15 13.08 -23.49
CA VAL A 329 -3.71 13.63 -22.19
C VAL A 329 -2.46 14.52 -22.33
N PRO A 330 -1.38 14.12 -23.02
CA PRO A 330 -0.22 15.00 -23.23
C PRO A 330 -0.56 16.27 -24.01
N LEU A 331 -1.43 16.17 -25.02
CA LEU A 331 -1.83 17.31 -25.82
C LEU A 331 -2.70 18.29 -24.99
N ALA A 332 -3.63 17.76 -24.19
CA ALA A 332 -4.45 18.56 -23.29
C ALA A 332 -3.60 19.36 -22.30
N SER A 333 -2.62 18.69 -21.70
CA SER A 333 -1.66 19.35 -20.81
C SER A 333 -0.85 20.45 -21.51
N ALA A 334 -0.41 20.21 -22.74
CA ALA A 334 0.38 21.19 -23.52
C ALA A 334 -0.43 22.44 -23.91
N TYR A 335 -1.76 22.32 -24.07
CA TYR A 335 -2.66 23.44 -24.29
C TYR A 335 -3.18 24.09 -23.00
N ASP A 336 -2.81 23.57 -21.84
CA ASP A 336 -3.46 23.87 -20.53
C ASP A 336 -4.98 23.79 -20.65
N ALA A 337 -5.47 22.73 -21.29
CA ALA A 337 -6.85 22.50 -21.66
C ALA A 337 -7.46 21.34 -20.89
N PRO A 338 -8.74 21.42 -20.49
CA PRO A 338 -9.45 20.27 -19.97
C PRO A 338 -9.69 19.21 -21.05
N LEU A 339 -9.70 17.93 -20.64
CA LEU A 339 -10.16 16.82 -21.45
C LEU A 339 -11.59 16.50 -21.05
N LEU A 340 -12.53 16.74 -21.97
CA LEU A 340 -13.94 16.42 -21.81
C LEU A 340 -14.31 15.20 -22.63
N LEU A 341 -15.40 14.53 -22.24
CA LEU A 341 -15.83 13.31 -22.89
C LEU A 341 -17.12 13.51 -23.66
N ALA A 342 -17.19 12.87 -24.83
CA ALA A 342 -18.34 12.84 -25.71
C ALA A 342 -18.91 11.42 -25.79
N ASP A 343 -20.22 11.34 -25.98
CA ASP A 343 -20.88 10.14 -26.45
C ASP A 343 -20.69 10.01 -27.96
N ARG A 344 -21.04 8.84 -28.51
CA ARG A 344 -20.93 8.55 -29.93
C ARG A 344 -21.76 9.53 -30.80
N ASP A 345 -23.00 9.72 -30.41
CA ASP A 345 -24.04 10.38 -31.24
C ASP A 345 -24.33 11.81 -30.77
N ASN A 346 -23.82 12.24 -29.62
CA ASN A 346 -24.06 13.60 -29.12
C ASN A 346 -23.03 14.06 -28.10
N LEU A 347 -22.95 15.36 -27.88
CA LEU A 347 -22.39 15.93 -26.68
C LEU A 347 -23.46 16.05 -25.61
N SER A 348 -23.24 15.50 -24.44
CA SER A 348 -24.13 15.67 -23.31
C SER A 348 -24.34 17.16 -22.98
N LYS A 349 -25.51 17.50 -22.43
CA LYS A 349 -25.76 18.87 -21.93
C LYS A 349 -24.65 19.31 -20.95
N THR A 350 -24.16 18.39 -20.16
CA THR A 350 -23.05 18.63 -19.19
C THR A 350 -21.78 19.06 -19.92
N THR A 351 -21.36 18.34 -20.96
CA THR A 351 -20.18 18.68 -21.75
C THR A 351 -20.34 20.04 -22.44
N LEU A 352 -21.49 20.30 -23.08
CA LEU A 352 -21.78 21.59 -23.73
C LEU A 352 -21.79 22.76 -22.74
N ASN A 353 -22.40 22.59 -21.57
CA ASN A 353 -22.41 23.60 -20.52
C ASN A 353 -21.01 23.88 -19.98
N GLU A 354 -20.17 22.86 -19.85
CA GLU A 354 -18.79 23.03 -19.39
C GLU A 354 -17.94 23.80 -20.43
N ILE A 355 -18.08 23.50 -21.73
CA ILE A 355 -17.42 24.27 -22.79
C ILE A 355 -17.82 25.76 -22.73
N LYS A 356 -19.12 26.04 -22.53
CA LYS A 356 -19.65 27.40 -22.37
C LYS A 356 -19.12 28.08 -21.12
N ARG A 357 -19.14 27.37 -19.97
CA ARG A 357 -18.62 27.87 -18.68
C ARG A 357 -17.15 28.29 -18.78
N LEU A 358 -16.36 27.49 -19.50
CA LEU A 358 -14.94 27.75 -19.75
C LEU A 358 -14.68 28.93 -20.67
N LYS A 359 -15.69 29.42 -21.38
CA LYS A 359 -15.57 30.46 -22.42
C LYS A 359 -14.59 30.05 -23.53
N ALA A 360 -14.56 28.76 -23.86
CA ALA A 360 -13.65 28.24 -24.86
C ALA A 360 -13.95 28.81 -26.25
N LYS A 361 -12.89 29.09 -27.02
CA LYS A 361 -12.98 29.49 -28.43
C LYS A 361 -12.63 28.33 -29.35
N ASN A 362 -11.72 27.48 -28.92
CA ASN A 362 -11.16 26.40 -29.71
C ASN A 362 -11.57 25.04 -29.11
N VAL A 363 -11.94 24.12 -29.98
CA VAL A 363 -12.25 22.73 -29.61
C VAL A 363 -11.42 21.79 -30.47
N ILE A 364 -10.60 20.94 -29.83
CA ILE A 364 -9.86 19.89 -30.51
C ILE A 364 -10.58 18.57 -30.26
N VAL A 365 -11.07 17.94 -31.32
CA VAL A 365 -11.73 16.63 -31.25
C VAL A 365 -10.72 15.55 -31.63
N VAL A 366 -10.46 14.65 -30.70
CA VAL A 366 -9.60 13.47 -30.88
C VAL A 366 -10.50 12.25 -30.99
N ALA A 367 -10.55 11.62 -32.15
CA ALA A 367 -11.46 10.52 -32.41
C ALA A 367 -10.93 9.55 -33.46
N SER A 368 -11.06 8.25 -33.18
CA SER A 368 -10.81 7.18 -34.14
C SER A 368 -12.13 6.63 -34.69
N SER A 369 -12.21 6.34 -35.98
CA SER A 369 -13.35 5.62 -36.53
C SER A 369 -13.35 4.12 -36.15
N ALA A 370 -12.25 3.63 -35.57
CA ALA A 370 -12.13 2.28 -35.02
C ALA A 370 -12.56 2.17 -33.55
N ALA A 371 -12.96 3.29 -32.89
CA ALA A 371 -13.33 3.29 -31.47
C ALA A 371 -14.47 2.30 -31.18
N LYS A 372 -14.30 1.51 -30.11
CA LYS A 372 -15.27 0.50 -29.64
C LYS A 372 -15.56 0.69 -28.16
N ASP A 373 -16.80 0.41 -27.76
CA ASP A 373 -17.14 0.31 -26.35
C ASP A 373 -16.61 -1.02 -25.76
N PRO A 374 -16.67 -1.22 -24.43
CA PRO A 374 -16.23 -2.47 -23.81
C PRO A 374 -16.96 -3.74 -24.30
N ASN A 375 -18.13 -3.60 -24.91
CA ASN A 375 -18.92 -4.68 -25.49
C ASN A 375 -18.61 -4.90 -26.98
N GLY A 376 -17.68 -4.13 -27.57
CA GLY A 376 -17.28 -4.21 -28.97
C GLY A 376 -18.19 -3.41 -29.94
N ASN A 377 -19.17 -2.63 -29.43
CA ASN A 377 -20.02 -1.80 -30.27
C ASN A 377 -19.27 -0.54 -30.76
N ASP A 378 -19.72 0.02 -31.89
CA ASP A 378 -19.17 1.25 -32.44
C ASP A 378 -19.28 2.42 -31.44
N ALA A 379 -18.15 3.01 -31.06
CA ALA A 379 -18.04 4.15 -30.15
C ALA A 379 -17.43 5.38 -30.84
N ALA A 380 -17.24 5.35 -32.16
CA ALA A 380 -16.69 6.46 -32.92
C ALA A 380 -17.60 7.70 -32.88
N ILE A 381 -16.99 8.86 -32.65
CA ILE A 381 -17.74 10.14 -32.65
C ILE A 381 -18.34 10.42 -33.99
N LYS A 382 -19.68 10.58 -34.05
CA LYS A 382 -20.45 10.79 -35.27
C LYS A 382 -20.49 12.25 -35.72
N LYS A 383 -20.90 12.46 -36.99
CA LYS A 383 -20.95 13.76 -37.63
C LYS A 383 -21.80 14.79 -36.87
N ILE A 384 -22.85 14.35 -36.18
CA ILE A 384 -23.74 15.22 -35.41
C ILE A 384 -23.05 15.91 -34.24
N VAL A 385 -22.05 15.28 -33.62
CA VAL A 385 -21.24 15.91 -32.55
C VAL A 385 -20.54 17.16 -33.07
N TYR A 386 -20.01 17.10 -34.29
CA TYR A 386 -19.34 18.26 -34.91
C TYR A 386 -20.35 19.38 -35.24
N SER A 387 -21.58 19.07 -35.55
CA SER A 387 -22.64 20.07 -35.78
C SER A 387 -22.96 20.83 -34.48
N GLN A 388 -22.93 20.15 -33.33
CA GLN A 388 -23.14 20.79 -32.02
C GLN A 388 -22.01 21.76 -31.63
N LEU A 389 -20.87 21.70 -32.31
CA LEU A 389 -19.70 22.54 -32.10
C LEU A 389 -19.59 23.67 -33.16
N SER A 390 -20.63 23.98 -33.92
CA SER A 390 -20.60 24.94 -35.03
C SER A 390 -20.23 26.37 -34.63
N GLY A 391 -20.37 26.74 -33.35
CA GLY A 391 -19.97 28.04 -32.80
C GLY A 391 -18.52 28.15 -32.34
N TYR A 392 -17.69 27.11 -32.57
CA TYR A 392 -16.32 27.05 -32.10
C TYR A 392 -15.31 26.80 -33.24
N ASN A 393 -14.05 27.18 -33.04
CA ASN A 393 -12.97 26.82 -33.96
C ASN A 393 -12.60 25.34 -33.73
N VAL A 394 -13.12 24.45 -34.58
CA VAL A 394 -12.96 23.02 -34.42
C VAL A 394 -11.76 22.48 -35.19
N THR A 395 -10.82 21.88 -34.47
CA THR A 395 -9.70 21.11 -35.05
C THR A 395 -10.00 19.61 -34.89
N LYS A 396 -9.92 18.85 -35.98
CA LYS A 396 -10.15 17.41 -35.99
C LYS A 396 -8.84 16.64 -36.05
N LEU A 397 -8.55 15.84 -35.02
CA LEU A 397 -7.45 14.90 -34.99
C LEU A 397 -8.02 13.48 -35.07
N THR A 398 -8.45 13.09 -36.26
CA THR A 398 -9.20 11.85 -36.49
C THR A 398 -8.43 10.91 -37.43
N GLY A 399 -8.40 9.62 -37.11
CA GLY A 399 -7.80 8.56 -37.93
C GLY A 399 -8.77 7.40 -38.14
N ASN A 400 -8.45 6.54 -39.11
CA ASN A 400 -9.21 5.31 -39.36
C ASN A 400 -8.86 4.20 -38.34
N THR A 401 -7.73 4.35 -37.65
CA THR A 401 -7.27 3.44 -36.62
C THR A 401 -6.77 4.23 -35.42
N TYR A 402 -6.66 3.57 -34.24
CA TYR A 402 -6.05 4.14 -33.03
C TYR A 402 -4.62 4.62 -33.29
N TYR A 403 -3.87 3.88 -34.11
CA TYR A 403 -2.48 4.19 -34.46
C TYR A 403 -2.37 5.48 -35.28
N GLU A 404 -3.30 5.71 -36.22
CA GLU A 404 -3.36 6.94 -36.99
C GLU A 404 -3.77 8.14 -36.14
N THR A 405 -4.79 7.96 -35.28
CA THR A 405 -5.20 9.01 -34.35
C THR A 405 -4.07 9.38 -33.40
N ALA A 406 -3.43 8.40 -32.77
CA ALA A 406 -2.29 8.64 -31.87
C ALA A 406 -1.12 9.36 -32.59
N LYS A 407 -0.84 9.00 -33.84
CA LYS A 407 0.15 9.72 -34.68
C LYS A 407 -0.23 11.19 -34.86
N LYS A 408 -1.50 11.49 -35.26
CA LYS A 408 -1.97 12.87 -35.47
C LYS A 408 -1.91 13.69 -34.19
N VAL A 409 -2.29 13.10 -33.05
CA VAL A 409 -2.18 13.72 -31.73
C VAL A 409 -0.70 13.99 -31.37
N ALA A 410 0.18 13.03 -31.62
CA ALA A 410 1.62 13.18 -31.39
C ALA A 410 2.25 14.27 -32.28
N GLU A 411 1.84 14.39 -33.53
CA GLU A 411 2.26 15.46 -34.43
C GLU A 411 1.74 16.83 -33.98
N ALA A 412 0.48 16.92 -33.52
CA ALA A 412 -0.08 18.14 -32.97
C ALA A 412 0.63 18.55 -31.66
N LEU A 413 0.96 17.59 -30.81
CA LEU A 413 1.76 17.83 -29.59
C LEU A 413 3.13 18.41 -29.96
N GLY A 414 3.85 17.79 -30.91
CA GLY A 414 5.15 18.26 -31.37
C GLY A 414 5.11 19.67 -31.98
N LYS A 415 4.04 20.04 -32.67
CA LYS A 415 3.81 21.40 -33.19
C LYS A 415 3.58 22.41 -32.06
N LYS A 416 2.87 22.00 -31.00
CA LYS A 416 2.54 22.87 -29.86
C LYS A 416 3.74 23.07 -28.92
N THR A 417 4.58 22.03 -28.76
CA THR A 417 5.70 22.05 -27.82
C THR A 417 7.03 22.05 -28.56
N ARG A 418 7.56 20.89 -28.86
CA ARG A 418 8.77 20.59 -29.66
C ARG A 418 8.80 19.10 -29.96
N SER A 419 9.73 18.68 -30.81
CA SER A 419 9.94 17.24 -31.05
C SER A 419 10.21 16.50 -29.73
N PRO A 420 9.60 15.33 -29.50
CA PRO A 420 9.65 14.64 -28.22
C PRO A 420 11.04 14.07 -27.93
N GLU A 421 11.51 14.23 -26.71
CA GLU A 421 12.73 13.54 -26.22
C GLU A 421 12.44 12.14 -25.66
N SER A 422 11.18 11.83 -25.41
CA SER A 422 10.75 10.54 -24.88
C SER A 422 9.52 10.05 -25.59
N LEU A 423 9.36 8.72 -25.69
CA LEU A 423 8.18 8.06 -26.22
C LEU A 423 7.62 7.06 -25.20
N PHE A 424 6.30 6.98 -25.10
CA PHE A 424 5.58 5.99 -24.33
C PHE A 424 4.90 5.03 -25.31
N ILE A 425 5.35 3.78 -25.34
CA ILE A 425 4.83 2.71 -26.20
C ILE A 425 4.02 1.76 -25.36
N THR A 426 2.78 1.53 -25.73
CA THR A 426 1.82 0.72 -24.97
C THR A 426 0.98 -0.15 -25.88
N THR A 427 0.29 -1.12 -25.31
CA THR A 427 -0.64 -1.98 -26.05
C THR A 427 -1.94 -1.27 -26.39
N ASP A 428 -2.54 -1.66 -27.51
CA ASP A 428 -3.91 -1.32 -27.87
C ASP A 428 -4.97 -2.26 -27.22
N LYS A 429 -4.54 -3.25 -26.41
CA LYS A 429 -5.43 -4.26 -25.77
C LYS A 429 -5.70 -3.98 -24.29
N GLY A 430 -5.15 -2.90 -23.72
CA GLY A 430 -5.35 -2.60 -22.31
C GLY A 430 -5.01 -1.17 -21.94
N TYR A 431 -5.71 -0.64 -20.96
CA TYR A 431 -5.66 0.78 -20.57
C TYR A 431 -4.95 1.04 -19.23
N ALA A 432 -4.95 0.07 -18.32
CA ALA A 432 -4.62 0.32 -16.91
C ALA A 432 -3.19 0.86 -16.72
N ASP A 433 -2.21 0.24 -17.37
CA ASP A 433 -0.81 0.67 -17.28
C ASP A 433 -0.63 2.04 -17.95
N THR A 434 -1.35 2.28 -19.05
CA THR A 434 -1.34 3.54 -19.80
C THR A 434 -1.98 4.69 -19.00
N LEU A 435 -3.04 4.42 -18.24
CA LEU A 435 -3.63 5.40 -17.32
C LEU A 435 -2.58 5.97 -16.36
N THR A 436 -1.81 5.08 -15.71
CA THR A 436 -0.73 5.50 -14.80
C THR A 436 0.37 6.29 -15.50
N ALA A 437 0.71 5.92 -16.74
CA ALA A 437 1.78 6.57 -17.50
C ALA A 437 1.36 7.92 -18.09
N SER A 438 0.05 8.15 -18.31
CA SER A 438 -0.46 9.32 -19.05
C SER A 438 -0.12 10.67 -18.40
N PRO A 439 -0.17 10.88 -17.07
CA PRO A 439 0.26 12.14 -16.47
C PRO A 439 1.76 12.40 -16.66
N ILE A 440 2.56 11.35 -16.64
CA ILE A 440 4.01 11.45 -16.81
C ILE A 440 4.34 11.83 -18.25
N ALA A 441 3.68 11.18 -19.21
CA ALA A 441 3.79 11.51 -20.62
C ALA A 441 3.42 12.99 -20.88
N ALA A 442 2.38 13.48 -20.22
CA ALA A 442 1.93 14.87 -20.26
C ALA A 442 2.98 15.84 -19.70
N ILE A 443 3.50 15.60 -18.50
CA ILE A 443 4.53 16.45 -17.87
C ILE A 443 5.80 16.51 -18.73
N LYS A 444 6.12 15.40 -19.41
CA LYS A 444 7.32 15.29 -20.27
C LYS A 444 7.07 15.77 -21.71
N ASN A 445 5.89 16.27 -22.06
CA ASN A 445 5.49 16.58 -23.43
C ASN A 445 5.80 15.44 -24.40
N SER A 446 5.50 14.22 -23.98
CA SER A 446 5.85 12.99 -24.70
C SER A 446 4.60 12.29 -25.20
N PRO A 447 4.55 11.86 -26.46
CA PRO A 447 3.38 11.17 -26.99
C PRO A 447 3.25 9.74 -26.44
N ILE A 448 2.00 9.27 -26.39
CA ILE A 448 1.62 7.88 -26.15
C ILE A 448 1.28 7.27 -27.52
N LEU A 449 1.95 6.18 -27.86
CA LEU A 449 1.74 5.44 -29.11
C LEU A 449 1.29 4.02 -28.80
N TYR A 450 0.31 3.56 -29.53
CA TYR A 450 -0.21 2.20 -29.41
C TYR A 450 0.48 1.24 -30.37
N VAL A 451 0.59 -0.01 -29.93
CA VAL A 451 1.06 -1.14 -30.74
C VAL A 451 0.18 -2.37 -30.49
N ASP A 452 -0.02 -3.17 -31.51
CA ASP A 452 -0.56 -4.52 -31.32
C ASP A 452 0.53 -5.41 -30.67
N PRO A 453 0.19 -6.19 -29.64
CA PRO A 453 1.16 -7.03 -28.93
C PRO A 453 1.90 -8.03 -29.80
N LYS A 454 1.29 -8.50 -30.88
CA LYS A 454 1.76 -9.62 -31.68
C LYS A 454 1.92 -9.29 -33.17
N ALA A 455 1.44 -8.14 -33.63
CA ALA A 455 1.48 -7.76 -35.04
C ALA A 455 2.69 -6.87 -35.37
N LYS A 456 2.98 -6.74 -36.66
CA LYS A 456 3.93 -5.73 -37.15
C LYS A 456 3.45 -4.34 -36.78
N LEU A 457 4.39 -3.42 -36.58
CA LEU A 457 4.07 -2.03 -36.32
C LEU A 457 3.22 -1.44 -37.46
N ALA A 458 2.15 -0.74 -37.10
CA ALA A 458 1.32 -0.02 -38.06
C ALA A 458 2.16 0.98 -38.87
N ASN A 459 1.83 1.18 -40.14
CA ASN A 459 2.53 2.11 -41.02
C ASN A 459 2.56 3.54 -40.44
N SER A 460 1.45 3.97 -39.80
CA SER A 460 1.37 5.28 -39.14
C SER A 460 2.35 5.40 -37.99
N THR A 461 2.46 4.40 -37.12
CA THR A 461 3.42 4.35 -36.01
C THR A 461 4.84 4.35 -36.55
N THR A 462 5.15 3.48 -37.54
CA THR A 462 6.46 3.40 -38.20
C THR A 462 6.89 4.75 -38.80
N ALA A 463 5.99 5.42 -39.52
CA ALA A 463 6.25 6.74 -40.11
C ALA A 463 6.55 7.80 -39.05
N TYR A 464 5.81 7.79 -37.94
CA TYR A 464 6.06 8.73 -36.83
C TYR A 464 7.40 8.47 -36.14
N LEU A 465 7.73 7.20 -35.86
CA LEU A 465 9.01 6.82 -35.25
C LEU A 465 10.20 7.30 -36.10
N LYS A 466 10.13 7.08 -37.43
CA LYS A 466 11.15 7.56 -38.37
C LYS A 466 11.31 9.09 -38.32
N LYS A 467 10.19 9.81 -38.24
CA LYS A 467 10.15 11.30 -38.19
C LYS A 467 10.83 11.85 -36.95
N VAL A 468 10.64 11.21 -35.78
CA VAL A 468 11.16 11.72 -34.50
C VAL A 468 12.48 11.09 -34.05
N LYS A 469 13.05 10.18 -34.83
CA LYS A 469 14.25 9.39 -34.52
C LYS A 469 15.38 10.24 -33.92
N ALA A 470 15.67 11.39 -34.50
CA ALA A 470 16.78 12.25 -34.11
C ALA A 470 16.58 12.91 -32.72
N SER A 471 15.33 13.19 -32.32
CA SER A 471 15.04 13.88 -31.07
C SER A 471 14.84 12.93 -29.88
N VAL A 472 14.46 11.67 -30.13
CA VAL A 472 14.14 10.72 -29.07
C VAL A 472 15.39 10.26 -28.34
N LYS A 473 15.43 10.47 -27.03
CA LYS A 473 16.48 10.00 -26.12
C LYS A 473 16.04 8.77 -25.32
N ASN A 474 14.77 8.73 -24.92
CA ASN A 474 14.24 7.67 -24.04
C ASN A 474 13.04 6.97 -24.67
N VAL A 475 12.99 5.66 -24.55
CA VAL A 475 11.84 4.84 -24.95
C VAL A 475 11.31 4.11 -23.70
N TYR A 476 10.06 4.34 -23.38
CA TYR A 476 9.37 3.70 -22.26
C TYR A 476 8.34 2.71 -22.78
N ILE A 477 8.51 1.43 -22.45
CA ILE A 477 7.57 0.35 -22.77
C ILE A 477 6.64 0.15 -21.57
N ILE A 478 5.35 0.37 -21.78
CA ILE A 478 4.33 0.30 -20.75
C ILE A 478 3.57 -1.02 -20.85
N GLY A 479 3.79 -1.90 -19.90
CA GLY A 479 3.24 -3.26 -19.84
C GLY A 479 4.28 -4.37 -20.05
N GLY A 480 3.88 -5.59 -19.67
CA GLY A 480 4.68 -6.80 -19.81
C GLY A 480 4.86 -7.26 -21.26
N VAL A 481 5.55 -8.39 -21.43
CA VAL A 481 5.81 -8.98 -22.77
C VAL A 481 4.53 -9.43 -23.48
N ASN A 482 3.47 -9.70 -22.74
CA ASN A 482 2.15 -9.99 -23.30
C ASN A 482 1.41 -8.74 -23.81
N ALA A 483 1.76 -7.56 -23.28
CA ALA A 483 1.20 -6.28 -23.70
C ALA A 483 1.99 -5.66 -24.86
N VAL A 484 3.32 -5.75 -24.83
CA VAL A 484 4.23 -5.32 -25.90
C VAL A 484 5.30 -6.40 -26.03
N SER A 485 5.23 -7.24 -27.05
CA SER A 485 6.17 -8.35 -27.23
C SER A 485 7.61 -7.85 -27.40
N LYS A 486 8.58 -8.74 -27.22
CA LYS A 486 10.00 -8.42 -27.46
C LYS A 486 10.28 -8.07 -28.91
N ASP A 487 9.60 -8.70 -29.86
CA ASP A 487 9.75 -8.42 -31.29
C ASP A 487 9.25 -7.02 -31.65
N VAL A 488 8.13 -6.61 -31.07
CA VAL A 488 7.60 -5.24 -31.22
C VAL A 488 8.54 -4.21 -30.59
N GLU A 489 9.05 -4.46 -29.38
CA GLU A 489 10.06 -3.62 -28.71
C GLU A 489 11.32 -3.48 -29.61
N THR A 490 11.86 -4.59 -30.10
CA THR A 490 13.02 -4.63 -30.99
C THR A 490 12.76 -3.83 -32.27
N SER A 491 11.59 -4.00 -32.88
CA SER A 491 11.20 -3.26 -34.08
C SER A 491 11.17 -1.74 -33.85
N VAL A 492 10.62 -1.29 -32.72
CA VAL A 492 10.61 0.13 -32.31
C VAL A 492 12.04 0.66 -32.14
N LEU A 493 12.88 -0.09 -31.42
CA LEU A 493 14.27 0.30 -31.15
C LEU A 493 15.11 0.38 -32.42
N ASN A 494 14.96 -0.59 -33.34
CA ASN A 494 15.66 -0.61 -34.63
C ASN A 494 15.32 0.63 -35.48
N ILE A 495 14.02 0.99 -35.57
CA ILE A 495 13.58 2.19 -36.31
C ILE A 495 14.19 3.45 -35.70
N LEU A 496 14.22 3.54 -34.38
CA LEU A 496 14.75 4.69 -33.64
C LEU A 496 16.29 4.72 -33.59
N GLY A 497 16.97 3.62 -33.93
CA GLY A 497 18.42 3.47 -33.75
C GLY A 497 18.83 3.50 -32.28
N LYS A 498 18.09 2.80 -31.40
CA LYS A 498 18.33 2.71 -29.97
C LYS A 498 18.66 1.28 -29.56
N ASN A 499 19.50 1.14 -28.53
CA ASN A 499 19.96 -0.16 -28.06
C ASN A 499 19.06 -0.71 -26.92
N SER A 500 18.28 0.13 -26.25
CA SER A 500 17.45 -0.28 -25.12
C SER A 500 16.25 0.63 -24.90
N ALA A 501 15.25 0.06 -24.23
CA ALA A 501 14.09 0.76 -23.68
C ALA A 501 13.97 0.46 -22.19
N THR A 502 13.34 1.37 -21.45
CA THR A 502 12.94 1.09 -20.07
C THR A 502 11.53 0.50 -20.07
N ARG A 503 11.41 -0.77 -19.66
CA ARG A 503 10.12 -1.47 -19.60
C ARG A 503 9.56 -1.42 -18.18
N PHE A 504 8.27 -1.11 -18.07
CA PHE A 504 7.51 -1.18 -16.83
C PHE A 504 6.49 -2.31 -16.90
N ALA A 505 6.69 -3.34 -16.08
CA ALA A 505 5.82 -4.50 -15.97
C ALA A 505 5.79 -5.02 -14.53
N GLY A 506 4.59 -5.21 -14.00
CA GLY A 506 4.32 -5.88 -12.73
C GLY A 506 3.64 -7.23 -12.95
N ASN A 507 3.35 -7.94 -11.86
CA ASN A 507 2.53 -9.14 -11.89
C ASN A 507 1.05 -8.81 -12.16
N ASP A 508 0.67 -7.59 -11.82
CA ASP A 508 -0.65 -7.01 -12.06
C ASP A 508 -0.54 -5.51 -12.36
N ARG A 509 -1.68 -4.87 -12.67
CA ARG A 509 -1.78 -3.43 -12.95
C ARG A 509 -1.37 -2.54 -11.78
N TYR A 510 -1.54 -3.00 -10.54
CA TYR A 510 -1.21 -2.24 -9.34
C TYR A 510 0.29 -2.24 -9.09
N GLU A 511 0.96 -3.38 -9.31
CA GLU A 511 2.41 -3.45 -9.25
C GLU A 511 3.06 -2.66 -10.39
N THR A 512 2.52 -2.73 -11.62
CA THR A 512 2.97 -1.89 -12.74
C THR A 512 2.82 -0.41 -12.39
N CYS A 513 1.69 -0.01 -11.82
CA CYS A 513 1.42 1.36 -11.35
C CYS A 513 2.49 1.83 -10.35
N VAL A 514 2.80 1.02 -9.34
CA VAL A 514 3.83 1.36 -8.34
C VAL A 514 5.21 1.50 -8.98
N LYS A 515 5.59 0.61 -9.90
CA LYS A 515 6.88 0.66 -10.60
C LYS A 515 7.04 1.93 -11.44
N ILE A 516 5.99 2.29 -12.21
CA ILE A 516 5.98 3.52 -13.03
C ILE A 516 6.14 4.73 -12.12
N ASN A 517 5.29 4.87 -11.11
CA ASN A 517 5.29 6.03 -10.21
C ASN A 517 6.60 6.17 -9.43
N ASN A 518 7.23 5.07 -8.99
CA ASN A 518 8.53 5.08 -8.32
C ASN A 518 9.66 5.55 -9.26
N HIS A 519 9.70 5.06 -10.50
CA HIS A 519 10.72 5.47 -11.46
C HIS A 519 10.66 6.97 -11.73
N PHE A 520 9.45 7.51 -11.86
CA PHE A 520 9.22 8.92 -12.18
C PHE A 520 8.97 9.80 -10.93
N LYS A 521 9.39 9.37 -9.73
CA LYS A 521 9.16 10.13 -8.48
C LYS A 521 9.62 11.58 -8.54
N GLY A 522 10.74 11.87 -9.25
CA GLY A 522 11.24 13.23 -9.44
C GLY A 522 10.36 14.07 -10.38
N THR A 523 9.74 13.46 -11.40
CA THR A 523 8.76 14.09 -12.28
C THR A 523 7.44 14.36 -11.56
N LEU A 524 7.04 13.42 -10.68
CA LEU A 524 5.82 13.45 -9.88
C LEU A 524 6.05 14.10 -8.51
N ALA A 525 6.68 15.27 -8.49
CA ALA A 525 7.13 15.95 -7.26
C ALA A 525 6.01 16.66 -6.48
N GLY A 526 4.77 16.70 -6.99
CA GLY A 526 3.64 17.32 -6.29
C GLY A 526 3.30 16.60 -4.97
N ASN A 527 2.78 17.34 -4.00
CA ASN A 527 2.45 16.81 -2.66
C ASN A 527 1.03 16.23 -2.57
N SER A 528 0.63 15.50 -3.60
CA SER A 528 -0.68 14.86 -3.68
C SER A 528 -0.60 13.53 -4.43
N VAL A 529 -1.67 12.72 -4.32
CA VAL A 529 -1.88 11.49 -5.08
C VAL A 529 -3.29 11.53 -5.66
N CYS A 530 -3.41 11.23 -6.94
CA CYS A 530 -4.68 11.03 -7.62
C CYS A 530 -5.02 9.53 -7.59
N VAL A 531 -6.22 9.18 -7.18
CA VAL A 531 -6.67 7.78 -7.04
C VAL A 531 -7.81 7.52 -8.01
N ALA A 532 -7.69 6.44 -8.76
CA ALA A 532 -8.71 5.97 -9.69
C ALA A 532 -8.89 4.46 -9.62
N LYS A 533 -10.05 3.97 -10.09
CA LYS A 533 -10.33 2.55 -10.22
C LYS A 533 -9.45 1.91 -11.30
N GLY A 534 -8.89 0.74 -11.01
CA GLY A 534 -8.03 0.01 -11.94
C GLY A 534 -8.79 -0.81 -13.00
N TYR A 535 -10.03 -1.24 -12.71
CA TYR A 535 -10.84 -2.08 -13.60
C TYR A 535 -11.86 -1.31 -14.46
N ASN A 536 -11.94 0.00 -14.34
CA ASN A 536 -12.81 0.81 -15.19
C ASN A 536 -12.16 2.18 -15.44
N PHE A 537 -12.07 2.57 -16.70
CA PHE A 537 -11.27 3.73 -17.11
C PHE A 537 -12.02 5.07 -17.18
N PRO A 538 -13.35 5.15 -17.36
CA PRO A 538 -13.98 6.40 -17.78
C PRO A 538 -13.73 7.58 -16.84
N ASP A 539 -13.85 7.35 -15.53
CA ASP A 539 -13.63 8.41 -14.52
C ASP A 539 -12.16 8.85 -14.43
N ALA A 540 -11.22 7.98 -14.83
CA ALA A 540 -9.80 8.24 -14.77
C ALA A 540 -9.23 8.95 -16.00
N LEU A 541 -9.95 8.95 -17.15
CA LEU A 541 -9.44 9.52 -18.40
C LEU A 541 -9.13 11.01 -18.26
N ALA A 542 -10.08 11.81 -17.79
CA ALA A 542 -9.88 13.23 -17.52
C ALA A 542 -8.92 13.47 -16.34
N GLY A 543 -8.82 12.51 -15.43
CA GLY A 543 -7.93 12.53 -14.27
C GLY A 543 -6.45 12.57 -14.63
N GLY A 544 -6.05 12.09 -15.80
CA GLY A 544 -4.67 12.15 -16.29
C GLY A 544 -4.16 13.59 -16.46
N VAL A 545 -4.99 14.48 -16.99
CA VAL A 545 -4.68 15.92 -17.14
C VAL A 545 -4.59 16.59 -15.77
N PHE A 546 -5.53 16.28 -14.87
CA PHE A 546 -5.51 16.77 -13.50
C PHE A 546 -4.22 16.36 -12.76
N ALA A 547 -3.86 15.08 -12.84
CA ALA A 547 -2.68 14.54 -12.21
C ALA A 547 -1.39 15.20 -12.76
N ALA A 548 -1.32 15.42 -14.07
CA ALA A 548 -0.19 16.12 -14.70
C ALA A 548 -0.06 17.55 -14.18
N LYS A 549 -1.15 18.33 -14.14
CA LYS A 549 -1.16 19.72 -13.66
C LYS A 549 -0.70 19.84 -12.21
N HIS A 550 -1.03 18.85 -11.38
CA HIS A 550 -0.61 18.78 -9.97
C HIS A 550 0.75 18.09 -9.76
N LYS A 551 1.42 17.63 -10.83
CA LYS A 551 2.62 16.77 -10.78
C LYS A 551 2.43 15.60 -9.81
N ALA A 552 1.22 15.05 -9.80
CA ALA A 552 0.80 13.98 -8.91
C ALA A 552 0.81 12.63 -9.63
N PRO A 553 1.17 11.53 -8.95
CA PRO A 553 0.97 10.19 -9.50
C PRO A 553 -0.53 9.89 -9.66
N LEU A 554 -0.88 9.20 -10.73
CA LEU A 554 -2.17 8.54 -10.85
C LEU A 554 -2.03 7.11 -10.33
N PHE A 555 -2.67 6.86 -9.19
CA PHE A 555 -2.57 5.63 -8.42
C PHE A 555 -3.82 4.79 -8.61
N LEU A 556 -3.65 3.57 -9.13
CA LEU A 556 -4.76 2.66 -9.35
C LEU A 556 -5.03 1.86 -8.08
N ALA A 557 -6.30 1.76 -7.70
CA ALA A 557 -6.75 0.98 -6.57
C ALA A 557 -8.14 0.37 -6.82
N ASP A 558 -8.37 -0.81 -6.26
CA ASP A 558 -9.67 -1.49 -6.28
C ASP A 558 -9.89 -2.26 -4.98
N LYS A 559 -11.11 -2.73 -4.75
CA LYS A 559 -11.37 -3.75 -3.75
C LYS A 559 -10.72 -5.06 -4.19
N LEU A 560 -9.91 -5.65 -3.34
CA LEU A 560 -9.40 -7.00 -3.48
C LEU A 560 -10.26 -7.93 -2.60
N ASP A 561 -10.88 -8.95 -3.18
CA ASP A 561 -11.67 -9.99 -2.47
C ASP A 561 -12.73 -9.43 -1.52
N ASP A 562 -13.56 -8.49 -1.98
CA ASP A 562 -14.57 -7.74 -1.19
C ASP A 562 -14.01 -6.97 0.02
N LYS A 563 -12.70 -6.96 0.22
CA LYS A 563 -12.02 -6.17 1.24
C LYS A 563 -11.46 -4.89 0.63
N ALA A 564 -11.64 -3.78 1.33
CA ALA A 564 -11.06 -2.49 0.96
C ALA A 564 -9.56 -2.47 1.33
N THR A 565 -8.77 -3.33 0.68
CA THR A 565 -7.33 -3.52 0.95
C THR A 565 -6.50 -3.10 -0.25
N ILE A 566 -5.25 -2.77 0.01
CA ILE A 566 -4.21 -2.52 -1.00
C ILE A 566 -3.00 -3.42 -0.70
N SER A 567 -2.21 -3.73 -1.71
CA SER A 567 -1.03 -4.56 -1.55
C SER A 567 0.04 -3.88 -0.68
N LYS A 568 0.96 -4.68 -0.10
CA LYS A 568 2.11 -4.13 0.65
C LYS A 568 2.92 -3.14 -0.20
N LYS A 569 3.20 -3.45 -1.48
CA LYS A 569 3.93 -2.56 -2.39
C LYS A 569 3.23 -1.22 -2.60
N GLN A 570 1.90 -1.22 -2.71
CA GLN A 570 1.09 -0.01 -2.79
C GLN A 570 1.15 0.81 -1.48
N SER A 571 1.04 0.14 -0.33
CA SER A 571 1.16 0.78 0.98
C SER A 571 2.54 1.41 1.18
N ASP A 572 3.62 0.69 0.84
CA ASP A 572 4.98 1.19 0.97
C ASP A 572 5.24 2.39 0.05
N TYR A 573 4.69 2.38 -1.17
CA TYR A 573 4.75 3.52 -2.08
C TYR A 573 4.05 4.76 -1.49
N LEU A 574 2.81 4.61 -1.01
CA LEU A 574 2.03 5.71 -0.43
C LEU A 574 2.70 6.27 0.82
N TYR A 575 3.23 5.40 1.66
CA TYR A 575 4.01 5.80 2.82
C TYR A 575 5.25 6.63 2.44
N ALA A 576 6.02 6.15 1.46
CA ALA A 576 7.21 6.85 0.96
C ALA A 576 6.86 8.19 0.28
N LYS A 577 5.72 8.24 -0.44
CA LYS A 577 5.22 9.46 -1.10
C LYS A 577 4.76 10.51 -0.09
N ASN A 578 4.17 10.11 1.02
CA ASN A 578 3.69 10.96 2.13
C ASN A 578 2.89 12.18 1.64
N PRO A 579 1.80 12.00 0.88
CA PRO A 579 1.05 13.11 0.31
C PRO A 579 0.24 13.84 1.39
N SER A 580 0.03 15.14 1.22
CA SER A 580 -0.87 15.93 2.06
C SER A 580 -2.33 15.91 1.58
N LYS A 581 -2.57 15.50 0.32
CA LYS A 581 -3.90 15.48 -0.31
C LYS A 581 -4.08 14.23 -1.16
N LEU A 582 -5.31 13.71 -1.16
CA LEU A 582 -5.77 12.69 -2.09
C LEU A 582 -6.88 13.26 -2.96
N TYR A 583 -6.78 13.07 -4.26
CA TYR A 583 -7.82 13.40 -5.22
C TYR A 583 -8.42 12.10 -5.76
N ILE A 584 -9.71 11.89 -5.55
CA ILE A 584 -10.40 10.64 -5.87
C ILE A 584 -11.25 10.86 -7.13
N PHE A 585 -11.00 10.10 -8.17
CA PHE A 585 -11.78 10.15 -9.42
C PHE A 585 -12.79 9.02 -9.46
N GLY A 586 -14.06 9.40 -9.60
CA GLY A 586 -15.20 8.49 -9.61
C GLY A 586 -15.99 8.42 -8.31
N GLY A 587 -17.22 7.90 -8.41
CA GLY A 587 -18.16 7.75 -7.31
C GLY A 587 -17.80 6.65 -6.31
N GLU A 588 -18.70 6.42 -5.32
CA GLU A 588 -18.52 5.39 -4.27
C GLU A 588 -18.48 3.96 -4.84
N THR A 589 -19.15 3.71 -5.96
CA THR A 589 -19.09 2.43 -6.67
C THR A 589 -17.75 2.18 -7.36
N ALA A 590 -17.09 3.26 -7.78
CA ALA A 590 -15.76 3.17 -8.41
C ALA A 590 -14.65 3.06 -7.35
N VAL A 591 -14.60 4.00 -6.41
CA VAL A 591 -13.61 4.05 -5.33
C VAL A 591 -14.34 4.21 -3.99
N PRO A 592 -14.68 3.12 -3.29
CA PRO A 592 -15.45 3.16 -2.05
C PRO A 592 -14.77 3.95 -0.93
N ALA A 593 -15.55 4.56 -0.04
CA ALA A 593 -15.04 5.29 1.12
C ALA A 593 -14.11 4.44 2.00
N ALA A 594 -14.41 3.16 2.17
CA ALA A 594 -13.55 2.24 2.91
C ALA A 594 -12.16 2.09 2.28
N LEU A 595 -12.09 2.03 0.94
CA LEU A 595 -10.81 1.98 0.21
C LEU A 595 -10.05 3.30 0.31
N VAL A 596 -10.74 4.44 0.21
CA VAL A 596 -10.13 5.77 0.42
C VAL A 596 -9.54 5.87 1.83
N LYS A 597 -10.25 5.37 2.85
CA LYS A 597 -9.75 5.31 4.23
C LYS A 597 -8.49 4.45 4.35
N THR A 598 -8.46 3.29 3.69
CA THR A 598 -7.26 2.42 3.65
C THR A 598 -6.07 3.12 2.99
N ILE A 599 -6.29 3.76 1.83
CA ILE A 599 -5.26 4.51 1.10
C ILE A 599 -4.74 5.68 1.95
N SER A 600 -5.64 6.47 2.56
CA SER A 600 -5.26 7.60 3.43
C SER A 600 -4.37 7.16 4.60
N ARG A 601 -4.69 6.03 5.19
CA ARG A 601 -3.93 5.42 6.29
C ARG A 601 -2.56 4.93 5.86
N ALA A 602 -2.45 4.42 4.63
CA ALA A 602 -1.18 3.96 4.09
C ALA A 602 -0.19 5.10 3.78
N CYS A 603 -0.64 6.35 3.79
CA CYS A 603 0.19 7.52 3.52
C CYS A 603 1.04 7.98 4.73
N VAL A 604 0.70 7.54 5.94
CA VAL A 604 1.30 8.04 7.19
C VAL A 604 1.90 6.94 8.06
#